data_704f7ae8aed7caef461e60b8223fa9e4
#
_entry.id   704f7ae8aed7caef461e60b8223fa9e4
#
_cell.length_a   1.000
_cell.length_b   1.000
_cell.length_c   1.000
_cell.angle_alpha   90.00
_cell.angle_beta   90.00
_cell.angle_gamma   90.00
#
_symmetry.space_group_name_H-M   'P 1'
#
loop_
_entity.id
_entity.type
_entity.pdbx_description
1 polymer ?
#
loop_
_entity_poly.entity_id
_entity_poly.type
_entity_poly.pdbx_seq_one_letter_code
_entity_poly.pdbx_strand_id
1 'polypeptide(L)'
;MSYIFTSESVSAGHPDKVCDQISDAVLDAYLTEDPNSRVACETMIKNNMVYIAGEITSTGSPDLEPIVRKTISDIGYDTDDYGFNGETCEFTNLVFEQSPDISQGVTEGEGENLEQGAGDQGLMFGYACTETDSLMPLPIDLSHRLVKKQADVMKEGGLSWLRPDAKSQVSAIYSDDGKTIEGLSAIVLSTQHDEDVTQDDIKEGVMEHIIKPIVPSEWILDSTKIYINPTGKFVIGGPVAVSYTHLRAHET
;
A
#
# COMPACT_ATOMS: atom_id res chain seq x y z
N MET A 1 24.66 24.39 1.18
CA MET A 1 23.47 24.46 0.28
C MET A 1 22.44 23.50 0.81
N SER A 2 21.23 23.97 1.12
CA SER A 2 20.13 23.08 1.49
C SER A 2 19.85 22.09 0.35
N TYR A 3 19.43 20.85 0.65
CA TYR A 3 19.03 19.87 -0.35
C TYR A 3 17.58 19.45 -0.13
N ILE A 4 16.96 18.96 -1.20
CA ILE A 4 15.58 18.47 -1.15
C ILE A 4 15.62 16.94 -1.19
N PHE A 5 14.89 16.29 -0.25
CA PHE A 5 14.65 14.86 -0.27
C PHE A 5 13.15 14.59 -0.39
N THR A 6 12.79 13.66 -1.25
CA THR A 6 11.40 13.38 -1.60
C THR A 6 11.08 11.91 -1.36
N SER A 7 9.92 11.66 -0.77
CA SER A 7 9.33 10.31 -0.65
C SER A 7 7.88 10.34 -1.10
N GLU A 8 7.38 9.17 -1.51
CA GLU A 8 6.00 9.00 -1.93
C GLU A 8 5.36 7.78 -1.26
N SER A 9 4.04 7.75 -1.26
CA SER A 9 3.24 6.64 -0.76
C SER A 9 1.95 6.49 -1.56
N VAL A 10 1.36 5.30 -1.49
CA VAL A 10 0.11 4.95 -2.15
C VAL A 10 -0.96 4.59 -1.14
N SER A 11 -2.24 4.88 -1.48
CA SER A 11 -3.37 4.56 -0.61
C SER A 11 -3.72 3.08 -0.60
N ALA A 12 -4.61 2.69 0.32
CA ALA A 12 -5.12 1.33 0.42
C ALA A 12 -5.71 0.80 -0.89
N GLY A 13 -6.33 1.68 -1.70
CA GLY A 13 -6.94 1.31 -2.98
C GLY A 13 -6.02 1.39 -4.19
N HIS A 14 -4.77 1.79 -4.03
CA HIS A 14 -3.79 1.69 -5.12
C HIS A 14 -3.53 0.21 -5.46
N PRO A 15 -3.42 -0.16 -6.75
CA PRO A 15 -3.26 -1.56 -7.15
C PRO A 15 -2.16 -2.32 -6.42
N ASP A 16 -0.97 -1.73 -6.26
CA ASP A 16 0.13 -2.36 -5.51
C ASP A 16 -0.27 -2.62 -4.05
N LYS A 17 -0.93 -1.66 -3.40
CA LYS A 17 -1.35 -1.81 -2.01
C LYS A 17 -2.52 -2.77 -1.84
N VAL A 18 -3.39 -2.90 -2.84
CA VAL A 18 -4.42 -3.95 -2.86
C VAL A 18 -3.77 -5.33 -2.91
N CYS A 19 -2.75 -5.53 -3.76
CA CYS A 19 -1.99 -6.78 -3.81
C CYS A 19 -1.29 -7.08 -2.48
N ASP A 20 -0.63 -6.09 -1.87
CA ASP A 20 -0.02 -6.21 -0.55
C ASP A 20 -1.03 -6.70 0.49
N GLN A 21 -2.19 -6.04 0.59
CA GLN A 21 -3.20 -6.36 1.59
C GLN A 21 -3.82 -7.73 1.38
N ILE A 22 -3.97 -8.19 0.13
CA ILE A 22 -4.44 -9.55 -0.16
C ILE A 22 -3.41 -10.58 0.29
N SER A 23 -2.13 -10.39 -0.05
CA SER A 23 -1.06 -11.30 0.35
C SER A 23 -0.92 -11.37 1.88
N ASP A 24 -1.00 -10.22 2.57
CA ASP A 24 -0.99 -10.14 4.03
C ASP A 24 -2.21 -10.85 4.65
N ALA A 25 -3.40 -10.69 4.09
CA ALA A 25 -4.61 -11.35 4.59
C ALA A 25 -4.54 -12.88 4.44
N VAL A 26 -3.93 -13.38 3.36
CA VAL A 26 -3.65 -14.81 3.18
C VAL A 26 -2.66 -15.31 4.22
N LEU A 27 -1.56 -14.58 4.45
CA LEU A 27 -0.57 -14.89 5.49
C LEU A 27 -1.22 -14.94 6.87
N ASP A 28 -1.99 -13.93 7.24
CA ASP A 28 -2.68 -13.83 8.54
C ASP A 28 -3.66 -15.00 8.77
N ALA A 29 -4.36 -15.41 7.72
CA ALA A 29 -5.30 -16.54 7.78
C ALA A 29 -4.56 -17.85 8.09
N TYR A 30 -3.46 -18.13 7.41
CA TYR A 30 -2.65 -19.32 7.67
C TYR A 30 -2.02 -19.30 9.05
N LEU A 31 -1.42 -18.17 9.46
CA LEU A 31 -0.81 -18.02 10.79
C LEU A 31 -1.82 -18.11 11.93
N THR A 32 -3.08 -17.78 11.68
CA THR A 32 -4.17 -17.93 12.65
C THR A 32 -4.48 -19.40 12.92
N GLU A 33 -4.44 -20.26 11.92
CA GLU A 33 -4.68 -21.70 12.04
C GLU A 33 -3.44 -22.48 12.47
N ASP A 34 -2.28 -22.09 11.96
CA ASP A 34 -0.98 -22.69 12.26
C ASP A 34 0.11 -21.63 12.37
N PRO A 35 0.54 -21.26 13.60
CA PRO A 35 1.59 -20.25 13.81
C PRO A 35 2.97 -20.60 13.19
N ASN A 36 3.17 -21.84 12.78
CA ASN A 36 4.40 -22.31 12.14
C ASN A 36 4.30 -22.37 10.60
N SER A 37 3.21 -21.85 10.03
CA SER A 37 3.04 -21.79 8.58
C SER A 37 4.18 -21.05 7.90
N ARG A 38 4.65 -21.58 6.79
CA ARG A 38 5.53 -20.90 5.84
C ARG A 38 4.71 -20.53 4.62
N VAL A 39 4.56 -19.22 4.38
CA VAL A 39 3.64 -18.69 3.40
C VAL A 39 4.41 -17.80 2.42
N ALA A 40 4.43 -18.20 1.16
CA ALA A 40 4.84 -17.38 0.04
C ALA A 40 3.61 -17.22 -0.86
N CYS A 41 2.92 -16.09 -0.73
CA CYS A 41 1.73 -15.78 -1.52
C CYS A 41 1.95 -14.48 -2.28
N GLU A 42 1.98 -14.59 -3.59
CA GLU A 42 2.08 -13.48 -4.53
C GLU A 42 0.69 -13.17 -5.08
N THR A 43 0.40 -11.88 -5.27
CA THR A 43 -0.90 -11.42 -5.77
C THR A 43 -0.72 -10.56 -7.00
N MET A 44 -1.54 -10.81 -8.01
CA MET A 44 -1.64 -10.00 -9.21
C MET A 44 -3.10 -9.60 -9.43
N ILE A 45 -3.33 -8.32 -9.72
CA ILE A 45 -4.67 -7.82 -10.06
C ILE A 45 -4.65 -7.06 -11.39
N LYS A 46 -5.71 -7.22 -12.17
CA LYS A 46 -5.93 -6.45 -13.40
C LYS A 46 -7.40 -6.43 -13.77
N ASN A 47 -7.94 -5.23 -14.06
CA ASN A 47 -9.35 -5.04 -14.31
C ASN A 47 -10.20 -5.61 -13.15
N ASN A 48 -11.18 -6.47 -13.42
CA ASN A 48 -11.97 -7.17 -12.40
C ASN A 48 -11.46 -8.61 -12.16
N MET A 49 -10.14 -8.82 -12.14
CA MET A 49 -9.51 -10.15 -12.01
C MET A 49 -8.45 -10.12 -10.92
N VAL A 50 -8.42 -11.17 -10.11
CA VAL A 50 -7.44 -11.40 -9.02
C VAL A 50 -6.82 -12.78 -9.20
N TYR A 51 -5.51 -12.83 -9.17
CA TYR A 51 -4.72 -14.05 -9.17
C TYR A 51 -3.87 -14.07 -7.91
N ILE A 52 -3.90 -15.21 -7.20
CA ILE A 52 -2.92 -15.50 -6.16
C ILE A 52 -2.13 -16.73 -6.58
N ALA A 53 -0.83 -16.70 -6.33
CA ALA A 53 0.08 -17.79 -6.69
C ALA A 53 1.17 -17.93 -5.64
N GLY A 54 1.75 -19.11 -5.53
CA GLY A 54 2.88 -19.35 -4.64
C GLY A 54 2.85 -20.71 -3.97
N GLU A 55 3.68 -20.87 -2.95
CA GLU A 55 3.84 -22.12 -2.21
C GLU A 55 3.62 -21.90 -0.73
N ILE A 56 2.85 -22.78 -0.11
CA ILE A 56 2.54 -22.74 1.31
C ILE A 56 2.76 -24.09 1.95
N THR A 57 3.45 -24.09 3.09
CA THR A 57 3.56 -25.25 3.97
C THR A 57 2.87 -24.94 5.30
N SER A 58 1.79 -25.63 5.59
CA SER A 58 0.96 -25.40 6.79
C SER A 58 0.15 -26.65 7.14
N THR A 59 -0.21 -26.76 8.41
CA THR A 59 -1.23 -27.71 8.86
C THR A 59 -2.65 -27.11 8.79
N GLY A 60 -2.74 -25.78 8.62
CA GLY A 60 -3.99 -25.07 8.38
C GLY A 60 -4.41 -25.12 6.91
N SER A 61 -5.70 -24.87 6.65
CA SER A 61 -6.27 -24.84 5.30
C SER A 61 -7.44 -23.85 5.21
N PRO A 62 -7.17 -22.53 5.37
CA PRO A 62 -8.21 -21.52 5.27
C PRO A 62 -8.81 -21.45 3.86
N ASP A 63 -10.09 -21.10 3.76
CA ASP A 63 -10.73 -20.80 2.49
C ASP A 63 -10.30 -19.41 2.00
N LEU A 64 -9.46 -19.36 0.98
CA LEU A 64 -8.80 -18.13 0.53
C LEU A 64 -9.73 -17.19 -0.24
N GLU A 65 -10.71 -17.71 -1.01
CA GLU A 65 -11.57 -16.87 -1.83
C GLU A 65 -12.40 -15.86 -1.02
N PRO A 66 -13.10 -16.25 0.06
CA PRO A 66 -13.81 -15.30 0.91
C PRO A 66 -12.90 -14.26 1.57
N ILE A 67 -11.67 -14.64 1.94
CA ILE A 67 -10.68 -13.75 2.55
C ILE A 67 -10.27 -12.67 1.54
N VAL A 68 -9.91 -13.07 0.33
CA VAL A 68 -9.53 -12.16 -0.75
C VAL A 68 -10.66 -11.19 -1.09
N ARG A 69 -11.89 -11.71 -1.28
CA ARG A 69 -13.07 -10.91 -1.59
C ARG A 69 -13.38 -9.88 -0.49
N LYS A 70 -13.32 -10.33 0.76
CA LYS A 70 -13.53 -9.45 1.91
C LYS A 70 -12.47 -8.35 1.99
N THR A 71 -11.20 -8.67 1.78
CA THR A 71 -10.10 -7.70 1.79
C THR A 71 -10.33 -6.61 0.75
N ILE A 72 -10.72 -6.97 -0.48
CA ILE A 72 -11.00 -6.02 -1.55
C ILE A 72 -12.19 -5.11 -1.18
N SER A 73 -13.26 -5.69 -0.64
CA SER A 73 -14.44 -4.92 -0.22
C SER A 73 -14.14 -3.99 0.96
N ASP A 74 -13.35 -4.44 1.94
CA ASP A 74 -12.92 -3.64 3.10
C ASP A 74 -12.03 -2.44 2.69
N ILE A 75 -11.32 -2.53 1.58
CA ILE A 75 -10.55 -1.42 1.02
C ILE A 75 -11.48 -0.32 0.48
N GLY A 76 -12.66 -0.70 -0.02
CA GLY A 76 -13.66 0.20 -0.60
C GLY A 76 -14.00 -0.12 -2.06
N TYR A 77 -13.56 -1.27 -2.57
CA TYR A 77 -13.97 -1.80 -3.88
C TYR A 77 -15.17 -2.74 -3.72
N ASP A 78 -16.32 -2.15 -3.42
CA ASP A 78 -17.58 -2.81 -3.07
C ASP A 78 -18.73 -2.52 -4.05
N THR A 79 -18.44 -1.85 -5.16
CA THR A 79 -19.40 -1.55 -6.24
C THR A 79 -18.80 -1.79 -7.61
N ASP A 80 -19.62 -2.25 -8.55
CA ASP A 80 -19.22 -2.47 -9.94
C ASP A 80 -18.89 -1.18 -10.70
N ASP A 81 -19.34 -0.03 -10.18
CA ASP A 81 -19.07 1.29 -10.78
C ASP A 81 -17.57 1.62 -10.88
N TYR A 82 -16.74 0.97 -10.03
CA TYR A 82 -15.29 1.15 -10.08
C TYR A 82 -14.59 0.22 -11.09
N GLY A 83 -15.35 -0.71 -11.71
CA GLY A 83 -14.82 -1.71 -12.63
C GLY A 83 -13.90 -2.76 -11.96
N PHE A 84 -13.79 -2.72 -10.64
CA PHE A 84 -13.16 -3.72 -9.78
C PHE A 84 -13.99 -3.83 -8.50
N ASN A 85 -14.43 -5.04 -8.15
CA ASN A 85 -15.34 -5.27 -7.03
C ASN A 85 -15.05 -6.61 -6.37
N GLY A 86 -14.90 -6.61 -5.04
CA GLY A 86 -14.58 -7.82 -4.26
C GLY A 86 -15.62 -8.93 -4.39
N GLU A 87 -16.92 -8.60 -4.57
CA GLU A 87 -17.96 -9.61 -4.71
C GLU A 87 -18.01 -10.23 -6.12
N THR A 88 -17.73 -9.45 -7.17
CA THR A 88 -17.93 -9.87 -8.56
C THR A 88 -16.64 -10.15 -9.34
N CYS A 89 -15.46 -9.89 -8.75
CA CYS A 89 -14.20 -10.13 -9.43
C CYS A 89 -13.99 -11.62 -9.75
N GLU A 90 -13.31 -11.89 -10.87
CA GLU A 90 -12.82 -13.22 -11.17
C GLU A 90 -11.64 -13.55 -10.27
N PHE A 91 -11.70 -14.67 -9.57
CA PHE A 91 -10.66 -15.14 -8.65
C PHE A 91 -10.00 -16.41 -9.19
N THR A 92 -8.67 -16.41 -9.24
CA THR A 92 -7.88 -17.57 -9.63
C THR A 92 -6.85 -17.87 -8.54
N ASN A 93 -6.91 -19.09 -8.01
CA ASN A 93 -5.99 -19.58 -7.00
C ASN A 93 -4.99 -20.57 -7.64
N LEU A 94 -3.70 -20.20 -7.61
CA LEU A 94 -2.55 -20.99 -8.08
C LEU A 94 -1.56 -21.19 -6.93
N VAL A 95 -2.06 -21.29 -5.70
CA VAL A 95 -1.25 -21.62 -4.51
C VAL A 95 -1.18 -23.13 -4.37
N PHE A 96 0.03 -23.66 -4.20
CA PHE A 96 0.32 -25.08 -4.06
C PHE A 96 1.14 -25.37 -2.80
N GLU A 97 1.31 -26.63 -2.46
CA GLU A 97 2.28 -27.05 -1.43
C GLU A 97 3.72 -26.84 -1.91
N GLN A 98 4.61 -26.47 -1.00
CA GLN A 98 6.04 -26.30 -1.29
C GLN A 98 6.66 -27.63 -1.75
N SER A 99 7.54 -27.56 -2.75
CA SER A 99 8.32 -28.71 -3.21
C SER A 99 9.11 -29.35 -2.06
N PRO A 100 9.07 -30.70 -1.94
CA PRO A 100 9.88 -31.41 -0.93
C PRO A 100 11.39 -31.12 -1.02
N ASP A 101 11.91 -30.86 -2.21
CA ASP A 101 13.33 -30.56 -2.43
C ASP A 101 13.74 -29.21 -1.80
N ILE A 102 12.86 -28.22 -1.83
CA ILE A 102 13.08 -26.91 -1.19
C ILE A 102 12.85 -27.02 0.32
N SER A 103 11.88 -27.80 0.76
CA SER A 103 11.54 -27.92 2.19
C SER A 103 12.68 -28.52 3.01
N GLN A 104 13.51 -29.41 2.44
CA GLN A 104 14.70 -29.98 3.10
C GLN A 104 15.70 -28.93 3.58
N GLY A 105 15.84 -27.80 2.86
CA GLY A 105 16.75 -26.72 3.25
C GLY A 105 16.22 -25.81 4.35
N VAL A 106 14.92 -25.88 4.67
CA VAL A 106 14.22 -24.97 5.60
C VAL A 106 13.76 -25.70 6.86
N THR A 107 13.49 -27.01 6.77
CA THR A 107 12.94 -27.79 7.87
C THR A 107 14.06 -28.24 8.82
N GLU A 108 13.90 -27.95 10.13
CA GLU A 108 14.84 -28.39 11.17
C GLU A 108 14.91 -29.92 11.21
N GLY A 109 16.13 -30.45 11.19
CA GLY A 109 16.41 -31.89 11.23
C GLY A 109 16.39 -32.59 9.87
N GLU A 110 16.21 -31.87 8.77
CA GLU A 110 16.24 -32.38 7.40
C GLU A 110 17.41 -31.80 6.60
N GLY A 111 17.79 -32.45 5.49
CA GLY A 111 18.87 -32.03 4.60
C GLY A 111 20.29 -32.20 5.15
N GLU A 112 21.26 -31.53 4.54
CA GLU A 112 22.67 -31.54 4.93
C GLU A 112 22.96 -30.71 6.19
N ASN A 113 22.19 -29.66 6.42
CA ASN A 113 22.20 -28.81 7.61
C ASN A 113 20.99 -29.12 8.48
N LEU A 114 21.22 -29.57 9.70
CA LEU A 114 20.14 -29.95 10.63
C LEU A 114 19.54 -28.76 11.38
N GLU A 115 20.14 -27.57 11.28
CA GLU A 115 19.59 -26.34 11.82
C GLU A 115 18.60 -25.74 10.81
N GLN A 116 17.58 -25.03 11.32
CA GLN A 116 16.60 -24.33 10.47
C GLN A 116 17.33 -23.33 9.56
N GLY A 117 17.17 -23.49 8.26
CA GLY A 117 17.68 -22.58 7.25
C GLY A 117 16.65 -21.53 6.83
N ALA A 118 17.09 -20.57 6.01
CA ALA A 118 16.20 -19.64 5.32
C ALA A 118 15.80 -20.21 3.95
N GLY A 119 14.60 -19.87 3.47
CA GLY A 119 14.10 -20.30 2.17
C GLY A 119 14.84 -19.68 0.98
N ASP A 120 15.55 -18.57 1.21
CA ASP A 120 16.34 -17.87 0.19
C ASP A 120 17.53 -17.12 0.83
N GLN A 121 18.39 -16.57 0.00
CA GLN A 121 19.46 -15.66 0.41
C GLN A 121 18.86 -14.34 0.91
N GLY A 122 19.52 -13.70 1.87
CA GLY A 122 19.04 -12.43 2.42
C GLY A 122 20.16 -11.46 2.76
N LEU A 123 19.90 -10.18 2.52
CA LEU A 123 20.72 -9.06 2.99
C LEU A 123 19.77 -7.97 3.49
N MET A 124 19.91 -7.60 4.77
CA MET A 124 19.01 -6.64 5.43
C MET A 124 19.76 -5.37 5.79
N PHE A 125 19.08 -4.24 5.61
CA PHE A 125 19.52 -2.94 6.06
C PHE A 125 18.52 -2.38 7.08
N GLY A 126 19.03 -1.78 8.15
CA GLY A 126 18.21 -1.08 9.14
C GLY A 126 18.53 0.40 9.13
N TYR A 127 17.49 1.23 9.20
CA TYR A 127 17.63 2.69 9.34
C TYR A 127 16.53 3.23 10.25
N ALA A 128 16.92 4.14 11.15
CA ALA A 128 16.00 4.90 11.97
C ALA A 128 16.56 6.30 12.22
N CYS A 129 15.69 7.29 12.40
CA CYS A 129 16.06 8.65 12.73
C CYS A 129 15.06 9.25 13.75
N THR A 130 15.35 10.44 14.26
CA THR A 130 14.52 11.12 15.26
C THR A 130 13.70 12.28 14.68
N GLU A 131 13.45 12.26 13.37
CA GLU A 131 12.68 13.31 12.70
C GLU A 131 11.18 13.25 13.03
N THR A 132 10.69 12.05 13.32
CA THR A 132 9.28 11.78 13.65
C THR A 132 9.17 10.80 14.81
N ASP A 133 8.01 10.77 15.47
CA ASP A 133 7.72 9.82 16.56
C ASP A 133 7.75 8.36 16.10
N SER A 134 7.50 8.11 14.79
CA SER A 134 7.61 6.79 14.17
C SER A 134 9.05 6.33 13.93
N LEU A 135 10.05 7.19 14.26
CA LEU A 135 11.47 6.99 13.97
C LEU A 135 11.81 6.85 12.48
N MET A 136 10.92 7.34 11.62
CA MET A 136 11.07 7.36 10.16
C MET A 136 11.38 8.77 9.68
N PRO A 137 12.06 8.92 8.52
CA PRO A 137 12.25 10.23 7.88
C PRO A 137 10.93 10.94 7.62
N LEU A 138 10.90 12.27 7.83
CA LEU A 138 9.68 13.08 7.71
C LEU A 138 8.97 12.93 6.36
N PRO A 139 9.65 12.94 5.18
CA PRO A 139 8.95 12.84 3.90
C PRO A 139 8.13 11.57 3.75
N ILE A 140 8.67 10.42 4.17
CA ILE A 140 7.94 9.15 4.06
C ILE A 140 6.82 9.04 5.10
N ASP A 141 7.06 9.48 6.33
CA ASP A 141 6.05 9.48 7.39
C ASP A 141 4.83 10.34 6.98
N LEU A 142 5.07 11.57 6.51
CA LEU A 142 3.98 12.43 6.04
C LEU A 142 3.28 11.84 4.81
N SER A 143 4.02 11.25 3.88
CA SER A 143 3.41 10.62 2.70
C SER A 143 2.48 9.47 3.11
N HIS A 144 2.89 8.60 4.03
CA HIS A 144 2.04 7.54 4.55
C HIS A 144 0.80 8.08 5.27
N ARG A 145 0.98 9.08 6.12
CA ARG A 145 -0.14 9.68 6.87
C ARG A 145 -1.16 10.37 5.98
N LEU A 146 -0.73 11.01 4.89
CA LEU A 146 -1.63 11.66 3.93
C LEU A 146 -2.54 10.65 3.22
N VAL A 147 -1.99 9.55 2.69
CA VAL A 147 -2.80 8.53 2.00
C VAL A 147 -3.63 7.71 2.98
N LYS A 148 -3.15 7.50 4.21
CA LYS A 148 -3.97 6.91 5.26
C LYS A 148 -5.16 7.79 5.60
N LYS A 149 -4.96 9.10 5.78
CA LYS A 149 -6.03 10.06 6.06
C LYS A 149 -7.03 10.13 4.91
N GLN A 150 -6.58 10.03 3.66
CA GLN A 150 -7.47 9.96 2.49
C GLN A 150 -8.41 8.74 2.59
N ALA A 151 -7.86 7.56 2.89
CA ALA A 151 -8.66 6.35 3.05
C ALA A 151 -9.63 6.43 4.26
N ASP A 152 -9.18 7.00 5.38
CA ASP A 152 -10.02 7.20 6.56
C ASP A 152 -11.21 8.15 6.24
N VAL A 153 -10.95 9.31 5.60
CA VAL A 153 -11.99 10.27 5.20
C VAL A 153 -13.01 9.64 4.23
N MET A 154 -12.54 8.82 3.30
CA MET A 154 -13.41 8.08 2.37
C MET A 154 -14.32 7.10 3.14
N LYS A 155 -13.75 6.27 4.01
CA LYS A 155 -14.49 5.27 4.80
C LYS A 155 -15.49 5.90 5.78
N GLU A 156 -15.15 7.04 6.35
CA GLU A 156 -16.02 7.81 7.26
C GLU A 156 -17.12 8.57 6.51
N GLY A 157 -17.10 8.61 5.18
CA GLY A 157 -18.07 9.34 4.36
C GLY A 157 -17.89 10.86 4.43
N GLY A 158 -16.71 11.35 4.83
CA GLY A 158 -16.43 12.78 4.98
C GLY A 158 -16.44 13.56 3.67
N LEU A 159 -16.08 12.92 2.57
CA LEU A 159 -16.15 13.46 1.22
C LEU A 159 -16.74 12.37 0.30
N SER A 160 -18.01 12.47 -0.05
CA SER A 160 -18.76 11.44 -0.77
C SER A 160 -18.22 11.10 -2.16
N TRP A 161 -17.49 12.02 -2.76
CA TRP A 161 -16.89 11.88 -4.08
C TRP A 161 -15.50 11.21 -4.08
N LEU A 162 -14.89 10.95 -2.89
CA LEU A 162 -13.61 10.24 -2.80
C LEU A 162 -13.74 8.79 -3.23
N ARG A 163 -12.69 8.29 -3.90
CA ARG A 163 -12.56 6.90 -4.36
C ARG A 163 -11.28 6.27 -3.83
N PRO A 164 -11.14 4.93 -3.86
CA PRO A 164 -10.09 4.24 -3.11
C PRO A 164 -8.66 4.55 -3.53
N ASP A 165 -8.39 4.81 -4.82
CA ASP A 165 -7.04 5.00 -5.33
C ASP A 165 -6.51 6.41 -5.08
N ALA A 166 -5.31 6.49 -4.50
CA ALA A 166 -4.62 7.77 -4.30
C ALA A 166 -3.11 7.57 -4.17
N LYS A 167 -2.38 8.66 -4.44
CA LYS A 167 -0.92 8.76 -4.22
C LYS A 167 -0.58 10.08 -3.54
N SER A 168 0.40 10.06 -2.66
CA SER A 168 0.99 11.26 -2.08
C SER A 168 2.50 11.31 -2.31
N GLN A 169 3.03 12.51 -2.39
CA GLN A 169 4.47 12.77 -2.43
C GLN A 169 4.77 13.99 -1.57
N VAL A 170 5.80 13.89 -0.74
CA VAL A 170 6.27 14.99 0.11
C VAL A 170 7.74 15.23 -0.15
N SER A 171 8.10 16.50 -0.37
CA SER A 171 9.47 16.94 -0.58
C SER A 171 9.88 17.87 0.56
N ALA A 172 10.80 17.42 1.41
CA ALA A 172 11.34 18.21 2.52
C ALA A 172 12.65 18.90 2.14
N ILE A 173 12.86 20.08 2.67
CA ILE A 173 14.10 20.87 2.56
C ILE A 173 14.94 20.58 3.80
N TYR A 174 16.14 20.09 3.60
CA TYR A 174 17.11 19.81 4.65
C TYR A 174 18.23 20.85 4.65
N SER A 175 18.74 21.14 5.84
CA SER A 175 19.95 21.94 6.02
C SER A 175 21.17 21.32 5.33
N ASP A 176 22.22 22.09 5.13
CA ASP A 176 23.45 21.67 4.45
C ASP A 176 24.11 20.42 5.07
N ASP A 177 23.98 20.25 6.38
CA ASP A 177 24.52 19.09 7.11
C ASP A 177 23.55 17.89 7.17
N GLY A 178 22.37 18.03 6.58
CA GLY A 178 21.36 16.98 6.49
C GLY A 178 20.66 16.62 7.80
N LYS A 179 20.82 17.42 8.85
CA LYS A 179 20.33 17.08 10.20
C LYS A 179 19.05 17.79 10.59
N THR A 180 18.73 18.90 9.93
CA THR A 180 17.60 19.75 10.28
C THR A 180 16.67 19.90 9.09
N ILE A 181 15.39 19.72 9.31
CA ILE A 181 14.35 20.00 8.33
C ILE A 181 14.01 21.49 8.45
N GLU A 182 14.08 22.20 7.33
CA GLU A 182 13.83 23.64 7.24
C GLU A 182 12.38 23.94 6.80
N GLY A 183 11.68 22.94 6.25
CA GLY A 183 10.30 23.05 5.80
C GLY A 183 10.02 22.11 4.63
N LEU A 184 8.84 22.27 4.01
CA LEU A 184 8.46 21.50 2.84
C LEU A 184 8.56 22.34 1.56
N SER A 185 9.19 21.79 0.53
CA SER A 185 9.24 22.43 -0.79
C SER A 185 7.99 22.12 -1.62
N ALA A 186 7.46 20.89 -1.49
CA ALA A 186 6.25 20.49 -2.21
C ALA A 186 5.48 19.39 -1.50
N ILE A 187 4.15 19.41 -1.68
CA ILE A 187 3.22 18.34 -1.35
C ILE A 187 2.42 18.05 -2.62
N VAL A 188 2.36 16.78 -3.02
CA VAL A 188 1.51 16.33 -4.11
C VAL A 188 0.52 15.31 -3.56
N LEU A 189 -0.75 15.47 -3.83
CA LEU A 189 -1.78 14.48 -3.57
C LEU A 189 -2.63 14.29 -4.83
N SER A 190 -2.62 13.08 -5.37
CA SER A 190 -3.51 12.66 -6.45
C SER A 190 -4.50 11.66 -5.88
N THR A 191 -5.79 11.93 -5.98
CA THR A 191 -6.85 11.06 -5.47
C THR A 191 -7.92 10.83 -6.53
N GLN A 192 -8.35 9.59 -6.65
CA GLN A 192 -9.49 9.20 -7.48
C GLN A 192 -10.77 9.82 -6.93
N HIS A 193 -11.66 10.23 -7.83
CA HIS A 193 -12.88 10.95 -7.50
C HIS A 193 -14.01 10.65 -8.49
N ASP A 194 -15.25 10.99 -8.11
CA ASP A 194 -16.41 10.93 -9.01
C ASP A 194 -16.28 11.92 -10.16
N GLU A 195 -16.97 11.62 -11.27
CA GLU A 195 -16.91 12.46 -12.46
C GLU A 195 -17.55 13.83 -12.27
N ASP A 196 -18.58 13.93 -11.43
CA ASP A 196 -19.41 15.11 -11.25
C ASP A 196 -18.83 16.16 -10.30
N VAL A 197 -17.71 15.88 -9.61
CA VAL A 197 -17.05 16.83 -8.70
C VAL A 197 -16.15 17.82 -9.46
N THR A 198 -16.18 19.09 -9.06
CA THR A 198 -15.31 20.10 -9.68
C THR A 198 -13.88 20.04 -9.13
N GLN A 199 -12.91 20.53 -9.92
CA GLN A 199 -11.52 20.61 -9.46
C GLN A 199 -11.34 21.54 -8.26
N ASP A 200 -12.15 22.54 -8.12
CA ASP A 200 -12.07 23.47 -6.98
C ASP A 200 -12.62 22.81 -5.71
N ASP A 201 -13.74 22.05 -5.80
CA ASP A 201 -14.24 21.25 -4.67
C ASP A 201 -13.24 20.19 -4.24
N ILE A 202 -12.55 19.53 -5.20
CA ILE A 202 -11.49 18.56 -4.90
C ILE A 202 -10.35 19.24 -4.14
N LYS A 203 -9.87 20.39 -4.61
CA LYS A 203 -8.77 21.11 -3.95
C LYS A 203 -9.15 21.56 -2.55
N GLU A 204 -10.34 22.13 -2.38
CA GLU A 204 -10.83 22.57 -1.07
C GLU A 204 -10.99 21.39 -0.13
N GLY A 205 -11.68 20.32 -0.56
CA GLY A 205 -11.92 19.14 0.26
C GLY A 205 -10.63 18.45 0.68
N VAL A 206 -9.68 18.27 -0.24
CA VAL A 206 -8.37 17.67 0.07
C VAL A 206 -7.56 18.55 1.04
N MET A 207 -7.56 19.86 0.83
CA MET A 207 -6.87 20.78 1.74
C MET A 207 -7.42 20.71 3.15
N GLU A 208 -8.75 20.82 3.31
CA GLU A 208 -9.38 20.93 4.64
C GLU A 208 -9.41 19.58 5.38
N HIS A 209 -9.70 18.48 4.67
CA HIS A 209 -9.94 17.18 5.32
C HIS A 209 -8.73 16.26 5.34
N ILE A 210 -7.72 16.48 4.49
CA ILE A 210 -6.57 15.57 4.36
C ILE A 210 -5.25 16.29 4.68
N ILE A 211 -4.91 17.39 3.99
CA ILE A 211 -3.59 18.00 4.13
C ILE A 211 -3.45 18.74 5.46
N LYS A 212 -4.33 19.69 5.76
CA LYS A 212 -4.26 20.50 6.98
C LYS A 212 -4.29 19.69 8.28
N PRO A 213 -5.07 18.60 8.42
CA PRO A 213 -5.06 17.78 9.63
C PRO A 213 -3.76 16.98 9.83
N ILE A 214 -2.98 16.75 8.78
CA ILE A 214 -1.80 15.88 8.80
C ILE A 214 -0.51 16.67 8.80
N VAL A 215 -0.42 17.75 8.02
CA VAL A 215 0.80 18.54 7.87
C VAL A 215 0.80 19.71 8.82
N PRO A 216 1.69 19.75 9.83
CA PRO A 216 1.82 20.88 10.72
C PRO A 216 2.11 22.17 9.95
N SER A 217 1.46 23.26 10.36
CA SER A 217 1.55 24.56 9.66
C SER A 217 2.97 25.14 9.63
N GLU A 218 3.80 24.81 10.63
CA GLU A 218 5.21 25.24 10.71
C GLU A 218 6.10 24.66 9.60
N TRP A 219 5.69 23.55 8.97
CA TRP A 219 6.40 22.97 7.83
C TRP A 219 5.99 23.59 6.49
N ILE A 220 4.84 24.29 6.45
CA ILE A 220 4.32 24.92 5.22
C ILE A 220 4.88 26.34 5.13
N LEU A 221 5.85 26.54 4.26
CA LEU A 221 6.45 27.83 3.97
C LEU A 221 5.62 28.60 2.93
N ASP A 222 5.83 29.92 2.82
CA ASP A 222 5.21 30.71 1.73
C ASP A 222 5.61 30.22 0.34
N SER A 223 6.76 29.57 0.23
CA SER A 223 7.28 28.98 -1.01
C SER A 223 6.82 27.54 -1.28
N THR A 224 6.17 26.89 -0.31
CA THR A 224 5.71 25.50 -0.44
C THR A 224 4.68 25.38 -1.54
N LYS A 225 4.90 24.47 -2.48
CA LYS A 225 3.97 24.19 -3.57
C LYS A 225 3.04 23.03 -3.18
N ILE A 226 1.74 23.24 -3.29
CA ILE A 226 0.75 22.19 -3.04
C ILE A 226 0.05 21.87 -4.36
N TYR A 227 0.17 20.61 -4.79
CA TYR A 227 -0.42 20.11 -6.02
C TYR A 227 -1.48 19.05 -5.68
N ILE A 228 -2.71 19.31 -6.05
CA ILE A 228 -3.84 18.40 -5.88
C ILE A 228 -4.38 18.05 -7.27
N ASN A 229 -4.37 16.77 -7.62
CA ASN A 229 -4.71 16.26 -8.95
C ASN A 229 -4.12 17.12 -10.08
N PRO A 230 -2.79 17.29 -10.14
CA PRO A 230 -2.15 18.25 -11.06
C PRO A 230 -2.39 17.94 -12.54
N THR A 231 -2.75 16.71 -12.88
CA THR A 231 -3.09 16.31 -14.25
C THR A 231 -4.55 16.55 -14.61
N GLY A 232 -5.37 17.00 -13.65
CA GLY A 232 -6.79 17.25 -13.82
C GLY A 232 -7.67 16.09 -13.35
N LYS A 233 -8.38 15.41 -14.26
CA LYS A 233 -9.31 14.33 -13.92
C LYS A 233 -8.58 13.06 -13.49
N PHE A 234 -9.06 12.44 -12.40
CA PHE A 234 -8.66 11.11 -11.94
C PHE A 234 -9.93 10.31 -11.57
N VAL A 235 -10.77 10.05 -12.56
CA VAL A 235 -12.04 9.32 -12.40
C VAL A 235 -11.79 7.82 -12.53
N ILE A 236 -11.02 7.40 -13.54
CA ILE A 236 -10.63 6.00 -13.71
C ILE A 236 -9.36 5.76 -12.90
N GLY A 237 -9.45 4.89 -11.90
CA GLY A 237 -8.35 4.54 -11.00
C GLY A 237 -8.32 3.05 -10.68
N GLY A 238 -7.44 2.67 -9.74
CA GLY A 238 -7.32 1.29 -9.28
C GLY A 238 -6.89 0.30 -10.37
N PRO A 239 -7.22 -0.99 -10.23
CA PRO A 239 -6.79 -2.04 -11.16
C PRO A 239 -7.20 -1.84 -12.61
N VAL A 240 -8.24 -1.04 -12.87
CA VAL A 240 -8.75 -0.76 -14.22
C VAL A 240 -7.86 0.23 -14.97
N ALA A 241 -7.33 1.24 -14.26
CA ALA A 241 -6.63 2.38 -14.87
C ALA A 241 -5.22 2.06 -15.36
N VAL A 242 -4.58 1.05 -14.79
CA VAL A 242 -3.17 0.77 -15.07
C VAL A 242 -2.95 0.10 -16.41
N SER A 243 -2.02 0.65 -17.18
CA SER A 243 -1.61 0.11 -18.48
C SER A 243 -0.67 -1.10 -18.38
N TYR A 244 -0.17 -1.43 -17.19
CA TYR A 244 0.70 -2.57 -16.92
C TYR A 244 0.14 -3.41 -15.77
N THR A 245 0.59 -4.66 -15.70
CA THR A 245 0.18 -5.58 -14.64
C THR A 245 0.99 -5.30 -13.38
N HIS A 246 0.29 -5.12 -12.25
CA HIS A 246 0.92 -5.07 -10.94
C HIS A 246 1.17 -6.48 -10.44
N LEU A 247 2.44 -6.78 -10.18
CA LEU A 247 2.89 -7.97 -9.49
C LEU A 247 3.62 -7.52 -8.23
N ARG A 248 3.17 -7.99 -7.10
CA ARG A 248 3.86 -7.77 -5.83
C ARG A 248 4.19 -9.12 -5.23
N ALA A 249 5.47 -9.36 -4.98
CA ALA A 249 5.95 -10.49 -4.22
C ALA A 249 6.16 -10.02 -2.77
N HIS A 250 5.54 -10.72 -1.82
CA HIS A 250 5.89 -10.63 -0.42
C HIS A 250 6.87 -11.75 -0.11
N GLU A 251 8.12 -11.36 0.14
CA GLU A 251 9.11 -12.24 0.71
C GLU A 251 9.12 -12.00 2.23
N THR A 252 8.68 -12.97 2.97
CA THR A 252 8.75 -13.00 4.43
C THR A 252 9.98 -13.77 4.88
#